data_dec5b22ecc170f548ac4264820c562ca
#
_entry.id   dec5b22ecc170f548ac4264820c562ca
#
_cell.length_a   1.000
_cell.length_b   1.000
_cell.length_c   1.000
_cell.angle_alpha   90.00
_cell.angle_beta   90.00
_cell.angle_gamma   90.00
#
_symmetry.space_group_name_H-M   'P 1'
#
loop_
_entity.id
_entity.type
_entity.pdbx_description
1 polymer ?
#
loop_
_entity_poly.entity_id
_entity_poly.type
_entity_poly.pdbx_seq_one_letter_code
_entity_poly.pdbx_strand_id
1 'polypeptide(L)'
;MFDSYGRNIHYLRLSVTDLCNLRCRYCMPDGVPKLAHEDILTYEEFLRLAALFTQCGIDTVRITGGEPLVRRGVEQLTAGLKAIPGIRRVALTTNGVLLAQKLPALLAAGLDSVNISLDTLHPETFRRITGKDELAAVQNGIRAALASGIPVKLNCVPQPGVNEGELESLAALAQEHPLQVRFIEMMPIGFGAGLPGLSGPELLERFYRRWPQLQPVTRAAFGDGPAVYYSAPGWRGSIGLIAAVHGKFCASCNRVRLTSQGFLRPCLASESGTDLRAL
;
A
#
# COMPACT_ATOMS: atom_id res chain seq x y z
N MET A 1 -0.40 -4.26 -21.41
CA MET A 1 0.48 -3.44 -22.30
C MET A 1 1.93 -3.75 -21.97
N PHE A 2 2.77 -3.98 -22.98
CA PHE A 2 4.22 -4.11 -22.77
C PHE A 2 4.90 -2.75 -22.95
N ASP A 3 5.76 -2.39 -22.01
CA ASP A 3 6.56 -1.18 -22.12
C ASP A 3 7.88 -1.44 -22.90
N SER A 4 8.70 -0.39 -23.10
CA SER A 4 9.98 -0.48 -23.82
C SER A 4 11.01 -1.41 -23.15
N TYR A 5 10.78 -1.84 -21.92
CA TYR A 5 11.61 -2.82 -21.18
C TYR A 5 11.03 -4.23 -21.22
N GLY A 6 9.97 -4.48 -22.01
CA GLY A 6 9.30 -5.78 -22.11
C GLY A 6 8.46 -6.16 -20.88
N ARG A 7 8.14 -5.19 -19.99
CA ARG A 7 7.34 -5.44 -18.79
C ARG A 7 5.86 -5.36 -19.11
N ASN A 8 5.08 -6.33 -18.64
CA ASN A 8 3.62 -6.28 -18.77
C ASN A 8 3.03 -5.36 -17.69
N ILE A 9 2.68 -4.14 -18.09
CA ILE A 9 2.07 -3.13 -17.22
C ILE A 9 0.56 -3.32 -17.22
N HIS A 10 0.02 -3.81 -16.11
CA HIS A 10 -1.41 -4.08 -15.94
C HIS A 10 -1.99 -3.55 -14.62
N TYR A 11 -1.20 -2.83 -13.84
CA TYR A 11 -1.56 -2.38 -12.50
C TYR A 11 -1.47 -0.85 -12.38
N LEU A 12 -2.60 -0.20 -12.14
CA LEU A 12 -2.69 1.24 -11.91
C LEU A 12 -2.74 1.55 -10.40
N ARG A 13 -1.85 2.40 -9.92
CA ARG A 13 -1.98 3.04 -8.61
C ARG A 13 -2.60 4.41 -8.79
N LEU A 14 -3.72 4.64 -8.16
CA LEU A 14 -4.55 5.82 -8.32
C LEU A 14 -4.51 6.62 -7.01
N SER A 15 -3.79 7.75 -7.00
CA SER A 15 -3.80 8.67 -5.87
C SER A 15 -5.02 9.56 -5.96
N VAL A 16 -5.97 9.40 -5.05
CA VAL A 16 -7.23 10.16 -5.11
C VAL A 16 -7.18 11.48 -4.36
N THR A 17 -6.17 11.70 -3.53
CA THR A 17 -5.95 12.92 -2.73
C THR A 17 -4.52 12.98 -2.23
N ASP A 18 -4.00 14.17 -2.00
CA ASP A 18 -2.73 14.39 -1.31
C ASP A 18 -2.92 14.58 0.20
N LEU A 19 -4.16 14.83 0.64
CA LEU A 19 -4.46 15.00 2.06
C LEU A 19 -4.27 13.70 2.83
N CYS A 20 -3.72 13.82 4.04
CA CYS A 20 -3.59 12.73 4.99
C CYS A 20 -3.94 13.22 6.40
N ASN A 21 -4.58 12.36 7.18
CA ASN A 21 -4.90 12.62 8.59
C ASN A 21 -3.75 12.26 9.56
N LEU A 22 -2.66 11.65 9.07
CA LEU A 22 -1.41 11.40 9.80
C LEU A 22 -0.28 12.30 9.30
N ARG A 23 0.83 12.36 10.07
CA ARG A 23 2.05 13.14 9.77
C ARG A 23 3.28 12.25 9.94
N CYS A 24 3.31 11.15 9.17
CA CYS A 24 4.42 10.20 9.29
C CYS A 24 5.76 10.85 8.92
N ARG A 25 6.73 10.76 9.84
CA ARG A 25 8.03 11.43 9.78
C ARG A 25 8.86 11.12 8.52
N TYR A 26 8.66 9.94 7.93
CA TYR A 26 9.35 9.52 6.71
C TYR A 26 8.57 9.83 5.43
N CYS A 27 7.32 10.33 5.55
CA CYS A 27 6.43 10.53 4.42
C CYS A 27 6.03 12.01 4.24
N MET A 28 5.32 12.58 5.20
CA MET A 28 4.75 13.94 5.16
C MET A 28 4.73 14.59 6.55
N PRO A 29 5.90 14.81 7.20
CA PRO A 29 5.96 15.33 8.57
C PRO A 29 5.29 16.71 8.70
N ASP A 30 5.48 17.56 7.72
CA ASP A 30 4.94 18.94 7.70
C ASP A 30 3.55 19.02 7.03
N GLY A 31 3.01 17.86 6.59
CA GLY A 31 1.83 17.79 5.75
C GLY A 31 2.15 18.10 4.29
N VAL A 32 1.11 18.37 3.52
CA VAL A 32 1.23 18.82 2.13
C VAL A 32 0.49 20.14 1.96
N PRO A 33 0.97 21.03 1.09
CA PRO A 33 0.20 22.20 0.68
C PRO A 33 -1.19 21.77 0.22
N LYS A 34 -2.22 22.47 0.66
CA LYS A 34 -3.57 22.22 0.15
C LYS A 34 -3.62 22.60 -1.32
N LEU A 35 -3.86 21.63 -2.17
CA LEU A 35 -4.22 21.88 -3.56
C LEU A 35 -5.60 22.53 -3.62
N ALA A 36 -5.82 23.41 -4.59
CA ALA A 36 -7.15 23.91 -4.89
C ALA A 36 -8.04 22.75 -5.33
N HIS A 37 -9.33 22.82 -5.04
CA HIS A 37 -10.26 21.73 -5.40
C HIS A 37 -10.31 21.49 -6.92
N GLU A 38 -10.13 22.56 -7.69
CA GLU A 38 -10.06 22.55 -9.15
C GLU A 38 -8.81 21.83 -9.70
N ASP A 39 -7.74 21.71 -8.90
CA ASP A 39 -6.52 21.01 -9.30
C ASP A 39 -6.61 19.51 -9.11
N ILE A 40 -7.63 19.02 -8.40
CA ILE A 40 -7.80 17.61 -8.10
C ILE A 40 -8.82 17.00 -9.06
N LEU A 41 -8.49 15.90 -9.71
CA LEU A 41 -9.42 15.16 -10.57
C LEU A 41 -10.71 14.79 -9.83
N THR A 42 -11.85 14.94 -10.48
CA THR A 42 -13.13 14.43 -10.01
C THR A 42 -13.17 12.90 -10.09
N TYR A 43 -14.17 12.27 -9.49
CA TYR A 43 -14.33 10.81 -9.61
C TYR A 43 -14.70 10.39 -11.03
N GLU A 44 -15.47 11.21 -11.72
CA GLU A 44 -15.84 11.00 -13.12
C GLU A 44 -14.61 11.01 -14.04
N GLU A 45 -13.67 11.94 -13.81
CA GLU A 45 -12.39 12.00 -14.55
C GLU A 45 -11.53 10.77 -14.24
N PHE A 46 -11.42 10.34 -12.96
CA PHE A 46 -10.73 9.11 -12.62
C PHE A 46 -11.35 7.88 -13.29
N LEU A 47 -12.66 7.76 -13.31
CA LEU A 47 -13.36 6.64 -13.95
C LEU A 47 -13.16 6.64 -15.46
N ARG A 48 -13.23 7.83 -16.09
CA ARG A 48 -12.94 7.99 -17.53
C ARG A 48 -11.52 7.54 -17.86
N LEU A 49 -10.52 8.01 -17.10
CA LEU A 49 -9.12 7.60 -17.30
C LEU A 49 -8.93 6.12 -17.04
N ALA A 50 -9.52 5.55 -15.99
CA ALA A 50 -9.45 4.12 -15.71
C ALA A 50 -10.03 3.28 -16.87
N ALA A 51 -11.16 3.70 -17.46
CA ALA A 51 -11.74 3.04 -18.62
C ALA A 51 -10.82 3.10 -19.84
N LEU A 52 -10.13 4.21 -20.09
CA LEU A 52 -9.12 4.30 -21.15
C LEU A 52 -7.91 3.40 -20.86
N PHE A 53 -7.46 3.32 -19.61
CA PHE A 53 -6.36 2.44 -19.22
C PHE A 53 -6.67 0.95 -19.40
N THR A 54 -7.95 0.52 -19.32
CA THR A 54 -8.29 -0.88 -19.61
C THR A 54 -8.01 -1.24 -21.07
N GLN A 55 -8.17 -0.32 -22.02
CA GLN A 55 -7.82 -0.52 -23.42
C GLN A 55 -6.31 -0.71 -23.61
N CYS A 56 -5.50 -0.19 -22.67
CA CYS A 56 -4.06 -0.41 -22.62
C CYS A 56 -3.68 -1.69 -21.83
N GLY A 57 -4.65 -2.47 -21.33
CA GLY A 57 -4.42 -3.72 -20.60
C GLY A 57 -4.29 -3.58 -19.10
N ILE A 58 -4.68 -2.43 -18.51
CA ILE A 58 -4.81 -2.31 -17.05
C ILE A 58 -6.07 -3.07 -16.61
N ASP A 59 -5.90 -3.99 -15.67
CA ASP A 59 -6.96 -4.81 -15.11
C ASP A 59 -7.05 -4.73 -13.56
N THR A 60 -6.08 -4.11 -12.95
CA THR A 60 -5.98 -3.97 -11.50
C THR A 60 -5.77 -2.51 -11.12
N VAL A 61 -6.64 -2.00 -10.25
CA VAL A 61 -6.54 -0.63 -9.72
C VAL A 61 -6.33 -0.69 -8.22
N ARG A 62 -5.37 0.10 -7.73
CA ARG A 62 -5.19 0.33 -6.30
C ARG A 62 -5.45 1.78 -5.95
N ILE A 63 -6.51 2.00 -5.21
CA ILE A 63 -6.83 3.30 -4.64
C ILE A 63 -5.84 3.61 -3.52
N THR A 64 -5.23 4.77 -3.58
CA THR A 64 -4.24 5.30 -2.64
C THR A 64 -4.32 6.83 -2.61
N GLY A 65 -3.34 7.50 -2.04
CA GLY A 65 -3.27 8.96 -1.99
C GLY A 65 -2.26 9.39 -0.94
N GLY A 66 -2.50 10.49 -0.26
CA GLY A 66 -2.11 10.67 1.12
C GLY A 66 -2.84 9.60 1.93
N GLU A 67 -4.08 9.87 2.36
CA GLU A 67 -4.97 8.85 2.89
C GLU A 67 -6.29 8.84 2.08
N PRO A 68 -6.60 7.80 1.32
CA PRO A 68 -7.76 7.80 0.44
C PRO A 68 -9.10 7.87 1.19
N LEU A 69 -9.16 7.37 2.43
CA LEU A 69 -10.39 7.35 3.21
C LEU A 69 -10.80 8.73 3.76
N VAL A 70 -9.93 9.75 3.68
CA VAL A 70 -10.33 11.13 4.03
C VAL A 70 -11.11 11.79 2.88
N ARG A 71 -10.98 11.32 1.65
CA ARG A 71 -11.77 11.82 0.53
C ARG A 71 -13.19 11.25 0.61
N ARG A 72 -14.19 12.14 0.65
CA ARG A 72 -15.61 11.74 0.70
C ARG A 72 -16.01 10.99 -0.57
N GLY A 73 -16.83 9.95 -0.43
CA GLY A 73 -17.36 9.19 -1.57
C GLY A 73 -16.35 8.23 -2.21
N VAL A 74 -15.25 7.88 -1.55
CA VAL A 74 -14.29 6.89 -2.08
C VAL A 74 -14.94 5.52 -2.36
N GLU A 75 -16.00 5.17 -1.66
CA GLU A 75 -16.85 4.00 -1.91
C GLU A 75 -17.57 4.11 -3.27
N GLN A 76 -18.00 5.30 -3.69
CA GLN A 76 -18.61 5.54 -5.00
C GLN A 76 -17.58 5.34 -6.12
N LEU A 77 -16.35 5.86 -5.93
CA LEU A 77 -15.25 5.59 -6.86
C LEU A 77 -14.95 4.09 -6.94
N THR A 78 -14.93 3.39 -5.79
CA THR A 78 -14.69 1.93 -5.76
C THR A 78 -15.74 1.20 -6.59
N ALA A 79 -17.03 1.50 -6.40
CA ALA A 79 -18.12 0.91 -7.17
C ALA A 79 -18.02 1.23 -8.66
N GLY A 80 -17.73 2.48 -9.01
CA GLY A 80 -17.52 2.91 -10.39
C GLY A 80 -16.37 2.15 -11.06
N LEU A 81 -15.22 2.00 -10.39
CA LEU A 81 -14.09 1.22 -10.91
C LEU A 81 -14.46 -0.25 -11.13
N LYS A 82 -15.19 -0.87 -10.20
CA LYS A 82 -15.65 -2.27 -10.33
C LYS A 82 -16.63 -2.46 -11.48
N ALA A 83 -17.37 -1.43 -11.86
CA ALA A 83 -18.31 -1.46 -12.98
C ALA A 83 -17.64 -1.32 -14.36
N ILE A 84 -16.36 -0.90 -14.43
CA ILE A 84 -15.64 -0.76 -15.70
C ILE A 84 -15.30 -2.14 -16.27
N PRO A 85 -15.77 -2.50 -17.48
CA PRO A 85 -15.36 -3.73 -18.15
C PRO A 85 -13.83 -3.82 -18.29
N GLY A 86 -13.25 -4.94 -17.87
CA GLY A 86 -11.80 -5.15 -17.88
C GLY A 86 -11.11 -4.92 -16.54
N ILE A 87 -11.69 -4.16 -15.62
CA ILE A 87 -11.16 -4.08 -14.24
C ILE A 87 -11.57 -5.32 -13.45
N ARG A 88 -10.61 -6.19 -13.19
CA ARG A 88 -10.80 -7.43 -12.42
C ARG A 88 -10.66 -7.23 -10.92
N ARG A 89 -9.79 -6.31 -10.50
CA ARG A 89 -9.45 -6.11 -9.09
C ARG A 89 -9.38 -4.63 -8.74
N VAL A 90 -10.08 -4.27 -7.66
CA VAL A 90 -9.95 -2.96 -7.00
C VAL A 90 -9.44 -3.18 -5.58
N ALA A 91 -8.31 -2.59 -5.26
CA ALA A 91 -7.65 -2.73 -3.96
C ALA A 91 -7.45 -1.36 -3.31
N LEU A 92 -7.32 -1.33 -2.00
CA LEU A 92 -7.10 -0.12 -1.21
C LEU A 92 -5.75 -0.17 -0.49
N THR A 93 -5.07 0.97 -0.38
CA THR A 93 -3.99 1.18 0.60
C THR A 93 -4.39 2.32 1.50
N THR A 94 -4.38 2.09 2.82
CA THR A 94 -4.83 3.05 3.84
C THR A 94 -3.94 3.00 5.08
N ASN A 95 -3.93 4.06 5.85
CA ASN A 95 -3.34 4.06 7.20
C ASN A 95 -4.23 3.38 8.25
N GLY A 96 -5.46 3.00 7.88
CA GLY A 96 -6.36 2.21 8.71
C GLY A 96 -7.21 3.00 9.72
N VAL A 97 -6.93 4.26 9.99
CA VAL A 97 -7.64 5.05 11.03
C VAL A 97 -9.15 5.11 10.78
N LEU A 98 -9.57 5.32 9.54
CA LEU A 98 -10.99 5.41 9.16
C LEU A 98 -11.56 4.08 8.65
N LEU A 99 -10.75 3.01 8.62
CA LEU A 99 -11.13 1.79 7.93
C LEU A 99 -12.33 1.09 8.57
N ALA A 100 -12.39 0.96 9.90
CA ALA A 100 -13.52 0.30 10.57
C ALA A 100 -14.87 0.93 10.21
N GLN A 101 -14.90 2.26 10.12
CA GLN A 101 -16.11 3.01 9.76
C GLN A 101 -16.49 2.86 8.29
N LYS A 102 -15.50 2.89 7.39
CA LYS A 102 -15.71 2.91 5.93
C LYS A 102 -15.83 1.53 5.28
N LEU A 103 -15.34 0.51 5.96
CA LEU A 103 -15.23 -0.85 5.40
C LEU A 103 -16.55 -1.45 4.90
N PRO A 104 -17.68 -1.34 5.63
CA PRO A 104 -18.94 -1.91 5.14
C PRO A 104 -19.36 -1.36 3.77
N ALA A 105 -19.26 -0.04 3.59
CA ALA A 105 -19.59 0.61 2.32
C ALA A 105 -18.59 0.25 1.20
N LEU A 106 -17.30 0.11 1.52
CA LEU A 106 -16.27 -0.32 0.56
C LEU A 106 -16.48 -1.77 0.10
N LEU A 107 -16.88 -2.67 1.00
CA LEU A 107 -17.21 -4.06 0.66
C LEU A 107 -18.44 -4.13 -0.23
N ALA A 108 -19.49 -3.38 0.11
CA ALA A 108 -20.71 -3.26 -0.73
C ALA A 108 -20.38 -2.70 -2.13
N ALA A 109 -19.38 -1.81 -2.22
CA ALA A 109 -18.86 -1.28 -3.48
C ALA A 109 -17.95 -2.24 -4.26
N GLY A 110 -17.66 -3.43 -3.72
CA GLY A 110 -16.87 -4.47 -4.39
C GLY A 110 -15.36 -4.36 -4.19
N LEU A 111 -14.88 -3.80 -3.06
CA LEU A 111 -13.45 -3.80 -2.73
C LEU A 111 -12.93 -5.23 -2.58
N ASP A 112 -11.84 -5.57 -3.29
CA ASP A 112 -11.29 -6.94 -3.33
C ASP A 112 -10.18 -7.21 -2.29
N SER A 113 -9.47 -6.19 -1.82
CA SER A 113 -8.39 -6.36 -0.83
C SER A 113 -7.96 -5.05 -0.20
N VAL A 114 -7.40 -5.10 1.00
CA VAL A 114 -6.88 -3.93 1.71
C VAL A 114 -5.44 -4.12 2.13
N ASN A 115 -4.62 -3.09 1.92
CA ASN A 115 -3.32 -2.94 2.53
C ASN A 115 -3.42 -1.88 3.62
N ILE A 116 -3.01 -2.18 4.83
CA ILE A 116 -3.03 -1.27 5.97
C ILE A 116 -1.58 -0.98 6.38
N SER A 117 -1.23 0.29 6.52
CA SER A 117 0.10 0.68 7.03
C SER A 117 0.11 0.58 8.54
N LEU A 118 1.06 -0.20 9.09
CA LEU A 118 1.24 -0.38 10.54
C LEU A 118 2.73 -0.60 10.83
N ASP A 119 3.38 0.41 11.35
CA ASP A 119 4.82 0.37 11.64
C ASP A 119 5.16 -0.10 13.06
N THR A 120 4.17 -0.14 13.97
CA THR A 120 4.37 -0.47 15.38
C THR A 120 3.07 -0.94 16.04
N LEU A 121 3.19 -1.71 17.11
CA LEU A 121 2.10 -2.12 17.99
C LEU A 121 2.05 -1.31 19.32
N HIS A 122 3.00 -0.38 19.51
CA HIS A 122 3.10 0.42 20.75
C HIS A 122 2.59 1.85 20.53
N PRO A 123 1.68 2.36 21.38
CA PRO A 123 1.06 3.68 21.21
C PRO A 123 2.07 4.84 21.16
N GLU A 124 3.09 4.81 22.00
CA GLU A 124 4.12 5.86 22.02
C GLU A 124 4.95 5.90 20.75
N THR A 125 5.38 4.71 20.27
CA THR A 125 6.11 4.59 19.01
C THR A 125 5.22 5.02 17.83
N PHE A 126 3.93 4.64 17.85
CA PHE A 126 2.97 5.06 16.84
C PHE A 126 2.84 6.59 16.79
N ARG A 127 2.67 7.24 17.95
CA ARG A 127 2.59 8.70 18.02
C ARG A 127 3.89 9.35 17.56
N ARG A 128 5.05 8.80 17.91
CA ARG A 128 6.37 9.29 17.47
C ARG A 128 6.54 9.19 15.95
N ILE A 129 6.05 8.12 15.32
CA ILE A 129 6.14 7.91 13.86
C ILE A 129 5.13 8.77 13.12
N THR A 130 3.87 8.82 13.59
CA THR A 130 2.72 9.32 12.81
C THR A 130 2.26 10.72 13.22
N GLY A 131 2.74 11.26 14.34
CA GLY A 131 2.32 12.54 14.90
C GLY A 131 0.92 12.53 15.53
N LYS A 132 0.27 11.35 15.65
CA LYS A 132 -1.11 11.21 16.17
C LYS A 132 -1.24 9.99 17.08
N ASP A 133 -2.24 10.03 17.96
CA ASP A 133 -2.58 8.93 18.87
C ASP A 133 -3.80 8.15 18.33
N GLU A 134 -3.60 7.41 17.24
CA GLU A 134 -4.67 6.73 16.50
C GLU A 134 -4.46 5.21 16.38
N LEU A 135 -3.52 4.63 17.13
CA LEU A 135 -3.20 3.21 17.02
C LEU A 135 -4.43 2.32 17.29
N ALA A 136 -5.23 2.66 18.30
CA ALA A 136 -6.44 1.91 18.63
C ALA A 136 -7.44 1.89 17.46
N ALA A 137 -7.60 3.01 16.75
CA ALA A 137 -8.45 3.09 15.57
C ALA A 137 -7.91 2.21 14.42
N VAL A 138 -6.60 2.20 14.19
CA VAL A 138 -5.95 1.31 13.19
C VAL A 138 -6.16 -0.16 13.54
N GLN A 139 -5.96 -0.55 14.80
CA GLN A 139 -6.18 -1.93 15.27
C GLN A 139 -7.65 -2.34 15.12
N ASN A 140 -8.61 -1.44 15.37
CA ASN A 140 -10.02 -1.66 15.10
C ASN A 140 -10.28 -1.90 13.60
N GLY A 141 -9.64 -1.11 12.73
CA GLY A 141 -9.70 -1.28 11.29
C GLY A 141 -9.18 -2.64 10.83
N ILE A 142 -8.06 -3.11 11.41
CA ILE A 142 -7.48 -4.43 11.11
C ILE A 142 -8.44 -5.54 11.56
N ARG A 143 -8.98 -5.45 12.79
CA ARG A 143 -9.95 -6.45 13.29
C ARG A 143 -11.21 -6.51 12.42
N ALA A 144 -11.76 -5.38 12.04
CA ALA A 144 -12.92 -5.31 11.15
C ALA A 144 -12.64 -5.94 9.78
N ALA A 145 -11.46 -5.65 9.19
CA ALA A 145 -11.06 -6.22 7.92
C ALA A 145 -10.87 -7.75 8.00
N LEU A 146 -10.24 -8.25 9.05
CA LEU A 146 -10.09 -9.70 9.27
C LEU A 146 -11.44 -10.39 9.47
N ALA A 147 -12.34 -9.80 10.25
CA ALA A 147 -13.68 -10.34 10.50
C ALA A 147 -14.55 -10.37 9.24
N SER A 148 -14.34 -9.47 8.29
CA SER A 148 -15.05 -9.44 7.01
C SER A 148 -14.60 -10.50 6.01
N GLY A 149 -13.48 -11.16 6.24
CA GLY A 149 -12.90 -12.15 5.33
C GLY A 149 -12.17 -11.55 4.11
N ILE A 150 -12.12 -10.22 3.96
CA ILE A 150 -11.38 -9.58 2.86
C ILE A 150 -9.87 -9.87 3.01
N PRO A 151 -9.12 -10.13 1.93
CA PRO A 151 -7.67 -10.27 1.98
C PRO A 151 -6.98 -9.03 2.58
N VAL A 152 -6.24 -9.23 3.68
CA VAL A 152 -5.55 -8.16 4.43
C VAL A 152 -4.05 -8.29 4.29
N LYS A 153 -3.38 -7.15 4.04
CA LYS A 153 -1.93 -7.04 4.12
C LYS A 153 -1.55 -5.88 5.04
N LEU A 154 -0.67 -6.12 5.98
CA LEU A 154 -0.04 -5.07 6.77
C LEU A 154 1.27 -4.66 6.12
N ASN A 155 1.55 -3.38 6.05
CA ASN A 155 2.82 -2.82 5.58
C ASN A 155 3.53 -2.16 6.73
N CYS A 156 4.77 -2.54 6.95
CA CYS A 156 5.67 -1.93 7.91
C CYS A 156 6.93 -1.43 7.18
N VAL A 157 7.38 -0.24 7.53
CA VAL A 157 8.69 0.29 7.14
C VAL A 157 9.61 0.16 8.35
N PRO A 158 10.58 -0.77 8.35
CA PRO A 158 11.54 -0.94 9.43
C PRO A 158 12.47 0.27 9.55
N GLN A 159 12.58 0.81 10.74
CA GLN A 159 13.39 1.99 11.07
C GLN A 159 14.28 1.69 12.26
N PRO A 160 15.62 1.62 12.07
CA PRO A 160 16.56 1.42 13.17
C PRO A 160 16.38 2.44 14.30
N GLY A 161 16.41 1.96 15.55
CA GLY A 161 16.21 2.80 16.73
C GLY A 161 14.81 3.38 16.90
N VAL A 162 13.85 3.01 16.08
CA VAL A 162 12.45 3.50 16.14
C VAL A 162 11.47 2.37 16.44
N ASN A 163 11.31 1.43 15.49
CA ASN A 163 10.42 0.27 15.59
C ASN A 163 11.16 -1.06 15.43
N GLU A 164 12.48 -1.02 15.35
CA GLU A 164 13.32 -2.21 15.14
C GLU A 164 13.08 -3.31 16.20
N GLY A 165 12.86 -2.93 17.47
CA GLY A 165 12.58 -3.88 18.55
C GLY A 165 11.22 -4.60 18.44
N GLU A 166 10.35 -4.21 17.52
CA GLU A 166 8.97 -4.72 17.41
C GLU A 166 8.73 -5.58 16.15
N LEU A 167 9.74 -5.74 15.29
CA LEU A 167 9.54 -6.37 13.97
C LEU A 167 9.10 -7.82 14.09
N GLU A 168 9.60 -8.58 15.08
CA GLU A 168 9.15 -9.94 15.33
C GLU A 168 7.72 -9.98 15.86
N SER A 169 7.33 -9.04 16.71
CA SER A 169 5.95 -8.96 17.23
C SER A 169 4.97 -8.64 16.11
N LEU A 170 5.34 -7.74 15.18
CA LEU A 170 4.55 -7.47 13.98
C LEU A 170 4.48 -8.71 13.08
N ALA A 171 5.60 -9.39 12.83
CA ALA A 171 5.65 -10.59 12.01
C ALA A 171 4.81 -11.73 12.61
N ALA A 172 4.77 -11.85 13.94
CA ALA A 172 3.98 -12.86 14.66
C ALA A 172 2.47 -12.75 14.41
N LEU A 173 1.95 -11.58 14.01
CA LEU A 173 0.55 -11.44 13.60
C LEU A 173 0.17 -12.39 12.46
N ALA A 174 1.13 -12.75 11.60
CA ALA A 174 0.91 -13.71 10.52
C ALA A 174 0.84 -15.17 11.01
N GLN A 175 1.27 -15.48 12.23
CA GLN A 175 1.07 -16.80 12.83
C GLN A 175 -0.40 -17.02 13.18
N GLU A 176 -1.01 -16.00 13.79
CA GLU A 176 -2.34 -16.11 14.39
C GLU A 176 -3.47 -15.77 13.41
N HIS A 177 -3.18 -14.94 12.39
CA HIS A 177 -4.17 -14.37 11.50
C HIS A 177 -3.91 -14.69 10.03
N PRO A 178 -4.96 -14.85 9.20
CA PRO A 178 -4.83 -15.09 7.76
C PRO A 178 -4.50 -13.78 7.00
N LEU A 179 -3.36 -13.18 7.32
CA LEU A 179 -2.89 -11.93 6.73
C LEU A 179 -1.41 -12.02 6.33
N GLN A 180 -0.96 -11.07 5.52
CA GLN A 180 0.44 -10.94 5.17
C GLN A 180 1.04 -9.71 5.85
N VAL A 181 2.10 -9.88 6.64
CA VAL A 181 2.90 -8.77 7.18
C VAL A 181 4.06 -8.52 6.24
N ARG A 182 4.11 -7.35 5.61
CA ARG A 182 5.13 -6.99 4.64
C ARG A 182 6.06 -5.93 5.19
N PHE A 183 7.33 -6.23 5.22
CA PHE A 183 8.39 -5.31 5.58
C PHE A 183 8.97 -4.70 4.31
N ILE A 184 8.95 -3.38 4.22
CA ILE A 184 9.34 -2.62 3.03
C ILE A 184 10.60 -1.83 3.38
N GLU A 185 11.68 -2.05 2.65
CA GLU A 185 12.89 -1.24 2.82
C GLU A 185 12.58 0.26 2.69
N MET A 186 13.19 1.06 3.57
CA MET A 186 13.10 2.51 3.48
C MET A 186 13.66 2.97 2.13
N MET A 187 12.83 3.63 1.34
CA MET A 187 13.25 4.15 0.04
C MET A 187 13.83 5.56 0.18
N PRO A 188 14.91 5.88 -0.53
CA PRO A 188 15.52 7.22 -0.52
C PRO A 188 14.68 8.20 -1.35
N ILE A 189 13.42 8.43 -0.96
CA ILE A 189 12.45 9.29 -1.67
C ILE A 189 11.84 10.26 -0.66
N GLY A 190 11.79 11.55 -1.03
CA GLY A 190 11.24 12.60 -0.18
C GLY A 190 11.90 12.61 1.20
N PHE A 191 11.13 12.69 2.26
CA PHE A 191 11.62 12.71 3.65
C PHE A 191 12.29 11.41 4.10
N GLY A 192 12.07 10.30 3.39
CA GLY A 192 12.75 9.03 3.63
C GLY A 192 14.21 9.02 3.16
N ALA A 193 14.63 9.95 2.31
CA ALA A 193 15.96 9.94 1.68
C ALA A 193 17.14 10.04 2.68
N GLY A 194 16.93 10.68 3.83
CA GLY A 194 17.95 10.85 4.87
C GLY A 194 17.79 9.90 6.06
N LEU A 195 16.83 8.97 6.01
CA LEU A 195 16.56 8.08 7.14
C LEU A 195 17.21 6.71 6.94
N PRO A 196 17.78 6.12 8.02
CA PRO A 196 18.32 4.77 7.95
C PRO A 196 17.18 3.75 7.79
N GLY A 197 17.45 2.66 7.08
CA GLY A 197 16.55 1.52 6.91
C GLY A 197 17.27 0.20 7.16
N LEU A 198 16.51 -0.87 7.35
CA LEU A 198 17.03 -2.24 7.37
C LEU A 198 16.84 -2.87 5.99
N SER A 199 17.86 -3.58 5.53
CA SER A 199 17.80 -4.29 4.26
C SER A 199 16.96 -5.57 4.34
N GLY A 200 16.47 -6.03 3.20
CA GLY A 200 15.73 -7.30 3.12
C GLY A 200 16.52 -8.49 3.65
N PRO A 201 17.80 -8.67 3.30
CA PRO A 201 18.65 -9.74 3.85
C PRO A 201 18.80 -9.69 5.38
N GLU A 202 19.06 -8.51 5.97
CA GLU A 202 19.16 -8.36 7.44
C GLU A 202 17.86 -8.75 8.14
N LEU A 203 16.72 -8.33 7.59
CA LEU A 203 15.39 -8.70 8.10
C LEU A 203 15.15 -10.21 8.01
N LEU A 204 15.52 -10.83 6.88
CA LEU A 204 15.33 -12.25 6.67
C LEU A 204 16.18 -13.08 7.64
N GLU A 205 17.44 -12.73 7.84
CA GLU A 205 18.34 -13.38 8.81
C GLU A 205 17.76 -13.27 10.23
N ARG A 206 17.25 -12.09 10.59
CA ARG A 206 16.60 -11.85 11.88
C ARG A 206 15.38 -12.75 12.07
N PHE A 207 14.53 -12.87 11.06
CA PHE A 207 13.35 -13.73 11.12
C PHE A 207 13.71 -15.22 11.14
N TYR A 208 14.76 -15.66 10.44
CA TYR A 208 15.25 -17.04 10.53
C TYR A 208 15.82 -17.37 11.90
N ARG A 209 16.50 -16.44 12.57
CA ARG A 209 16.94 -16.63 13.96
C ARG A 209 15.77 -16.84 14.91
N ARG A 210 14.67 -16.13 14.70
CA ARG A 210 13.45 -16.25 15.52
C ARG A 210 12.59 -17.46 15.15
N TRP A 211 12.52 -17.78 13.88
CA TRP A 211 11.72 -18.89 13.31
C TRP A 211 12.53 -19.68 12.28
N PRO A 212 13.38 -20.62 12.73
CA PRO A 212 14.26 -21.40 11.85
C PRO A 212 13.52 -22.25 10.78
N GLN A 213 12.22 -22.53 11.02
CA GLN A 213 11.37 -23.30 10.12
C GLN A 213 10.71 -22.47 9.01
N LEU A 214 10.98 -21.17 8.91
CA LEU A 214 10.48 -20.34 7.81
C LEU A 214 10.96 -20.90 6.47
N GLN A 215 10.05 -20.92 5.50
CA GLN A 215 10.33 -21.36 4.14
C GLN A 215 9.73 -20.38 3.14
N PRO A 216 10.36 -20.19 1.97
CA PRO A 216 9.75 -19.45 0.88
C PRO A 216 8.42 -20.08 0.47
N VAL A 217 7.41 -19.24 0.20
CA VAL A 217 6.11 -19.68 -0.28
C VAL A 217 5.79 -19.06 -1.63
N THR A 218 5.02 -19.81 -2.45
CA THR A 218 4.73 -19.41 -3.81
C THR A 218 3.92 -18.11 -3.84
N ARG A 219 4.38 -17.14 -4.61
CA ARG A 219 3.83 -15.79 -4.75
C ARG A 219 2.39 -15.75 -5.29
N ALA A 220 1.99 -16.73 -6.12
CA ALA A 220 0.69 -16.75 -6.80
C ALA A 220 -0.52 -16.59 -5.86
N ALA A 221 -0.42 -17.08 -4.62
CA ALA A 221 -1.48 -16.96 -3.64
C ALA A 221 -1.68 -15.54 -3.09
N PHE A 222 -0.71 -14.63 -3.28
CA PHE A 222 -0.69 -13.33 -2.58
C PHE A 222 -0.80 -12.12 -3.51
N GLY A 223 -0.99 -12.33 -4.83
CA GLY A 223 -1.17 -11.29 -5.85
C GLY A 223 0.15 -10.75 -6.41
N ASP A 224 0.07 -9.73 -7.28
CA ASP A 224 1.12 -9.30 -8.22
C ASP A 224 2.13 -8.28 -7.64
N GLY A 225 2.23 -8.16 -6.32
CA GLY A 225 3.19 -7.25 -5.66
C GLY A 225 4.64 -7.77 -5.72
N PRO A 226 5.65 -6.94 -5.44
CA PRO A 226 7.08 -7.30 -5.53
C PRO A 226 7.58 -8.11 -4.32
N ALA A 227 6.75 -8.38 -3.31
CA ALA A 227 7.17 -9.05 -2.09
C ALA A 227 7.57 -10.51 -2.36
N VAL A 228 8.65 -10.95 -1.74
CA VAL A 228 8.99 -12.37 -1.56
C VAL A 228 8.39 -12.81 -0.23
N TYR A 229 7.65 -13.91 -0.23
CA TYR A 229 6.91 -14.35 0.94
C TYR A 229 7.54 -15.58 1.59
N TYR A 230 7.42 -15.65 2.93
CA TYR A 230 7.87 -16.74 3.77
C TYR A 230 6.77 -17.11 4.76
N SER A 231 6.64 -18.39 5.05
CA SER A 231 5.72 -18.91 6.06
C SER A 231 6.33 -20.13 6.74
N ALA A 232 5.69 -20.63 7.78
CA ALA A 232 6.13 -21.84 8.49
C ALA A 232 4.92 -22.75 8.74
N PRO A 233 5.14 -24.05 9.03
CA PRO A 233 4.08 -24.96 9.40
C PRO A 233 3.24 -24.42 10.58
N GLY A 234 1.92 -24.45 10.43
CA GLY A 234 0.98 -23.95 11.44
C GLY A 234 0.69 -22.44 11.37
N TRP A 235 1.37 -21.67 10.53
CA TRP A 235 1.04 -20.26 10.33
C TRP A 235 -0.22 -20.12 9.47
N ARG A 236 -1.07 -19.15 9.84
CA ARG A 236 -2.27 -18.81 9.09
C ARG A 236 -2.01 -17.82 7.94
N GLY A 237 -0.95 -17.05 8.04
CA GLY A 237 -0.52 -16.03 7.09
C GLY A 237 0.94 -16.19 6.68
N SER A 238 1.57 -15.09 6.28
CA SER A 238 2.96 -15.07 5.81
C SER A 238 3.66 -13.75 6.07
N ILE A 239 4.99 -13.78 6.14
CA ILE A 239 5.85 -12.60 6.12
C ILE A 239 6.21 -12.30 4.65
N GLY A 240 6.19 -11.04 4.25
CA GLY A 240 6.64 -10.59 2.94
C GLY A 240 7.80 -9.60 3.07
N LEU A 241 8.82 -9.74 2.25
CA LEU A 241 9.93 -8.79 2.16
C LEU A 241 9.88 -8.06 0.83
N ILE A 242 9.95 -6.72 0.87
CA ILE A 242 10.02 -5.85 -0.31
C ILE A 242 11.36 -5.13 -0.28
N ALA A 243 12.35 -5.74 -0.92
CA ALA A 243 13.71 -5.20 -1.05
C ALA A 243 13.72 -4.12 -2.15
N ALA A 244 13.24 -2.93 -1.81
CA ALA A 244 13.06 -1.84 -2.76
C ALA A 244 14.38 -1.17 -3.17
N VAL A 245 15.41 -1.28 -2.35
CA VAL A 245 16.73 -0.67 -2.54
C VAL A 245 17.77 -1.73 -2.92
N HIS A 246 17.92 -2.77 -2.11
CA HIS A 246 18.97 -3.78 -2.27
C HIS A 246 18.59 -4.91 -3.23
N GLY A 247 17.28 -5.18 -3.42
CA GLY A 247 16.79 -6.26 -4.28
C GLY A 247 16.06 -5.81 -5.55
N LYS A 248 16.21 -4.58 -5.98
CA LYS A 248 15.60 -3.89 -7.14
C LYS A 248 14.69 -4.76 -8.03
N PHE A 249 13.40 -4.72 -7.80
CA PHE A 249 12.39 -5.45 -8.58
C PHE A 249 11.92 -4.69 -9.85
N CYS A 250 12.69 -3.74 -10.34
CA CYS A 250 12.32 -2.89 -11.49
C CYS A 250 12.01 -3.69 -12.75
N ALA A 251 12.78 -4.74 -13.03
CA ALA A 251 12.60 -5.60 -14.20
C ALA A 251 11.27 -6.37 -14.20
N SER A 252 10.69 -6.64 -13.02
CA SER A 252 9.39 -7.30 -12.86
C SER A 252 8.26 -6.35 -12.44
N CYS A 253 8.51 -5.05 -12.44
CA CYS A 253 7.51 -4.06 -12.03
C CYS A 253 6.40 -3.93 -13.08
N ASN A 254 5.16 -4.08 -12.66
CA ASN A 254 3.97 -4.09 -13.52
C ASN A 254 3.09 -2.84 -13.34
N ARG A 255 3.63 -1.74 -12.77
CA ARG A 255 2.82 -0.66 -12.23
C ARG A 255 3.10 0.67 -12.88
N VAL A 256 2.01 1.44 -13.07
CA VAL A 256 2.02 2.89 -13.31
C VAL A 256 1.25 3.61 -12.22
N ARG A 257 1.41 4.92 -12.10
CA ARG A 257 0.81 5.74 -11.06
C ARG A 257 0.15 6.97 -11.66
N LEU A 258 -1.08 7.24 -11.26
CA LEU A 258 -1.78 8.48 -11.56
C LEU A 258 -1.91 9.29 -10.26
N THR A 259 -1.45 10.54 -10.28
CA THR A 259 -1.58 11.46 -9.14
C THR A 259 -3.00 12.01 -9.06
N SER A 260 -3.32 12.66 -7.94
CA SER A 260 -4.61 13.34 -7.73
C SER A 260 -4.86 14.46 -8.73
N GLN A 261 -3.81 15.03 -9.31
CA GLN A 261 -3.85 16.11 -10.30
C GLN A 261 -3.87 15.60 -11.75
N GLY A 262 -3.86 14.29 -11.99
CA GLY A 262 -3.88 13.73 -13.36
C GLY A 262 -2.49 13.52 -13.97
N PHE A 263 -1.40 13.62 -13.21
CA PHE A 263 -0.06 13.37 -13.73
C PHE A 263 0.25 11.86 -13.67
N LEU A 264 0.53 11.26 -14.83
CA LEU A 264 0.87 9.83 -14.97
C LEU A 264 2.38 9.65 -14.84
N ARG A 265 2.80 8.88 -13.81
CA ARG A 265 4.20 8.54 -13.55
C ARG A 265 4.48 7.07 -13.82
N PRO A 266 5.56 6.75 -14.54
CA PRO A 266 5.95 5.36 -14.79
C PRO A 266 6.53 4.67 -13.54
N CYS A 267 7.08 5.45 -12.60
CA CYS A 267 7.75 4.95 -11.39
C CYS A 267 7.51 5.87 -10.19
N LEU A 268 7.60 5.33 -8.97
CA LEU A 268 7.54 6.13 -7.75
C LEU A 268 8.75 7.08 -7.61
N ALA A 269 9.92 6.61 -8.03
CA ALA A 269 11.16 7.35 -7.96
C ALA A 269 11.39 8.30 -9.18
N SER A 270 10.46 8.32 -10.14
CA SER A 270 10.58 9.19 -11.32
C SER A 270 9.80 10.48 -11.10
N GLU A 271 10.42 11.61 -11.39
CA GLU A 271 9.76 12.91 -11.49
C GLU A 271 9.18 13.15 -12.89
N SER A 272 9.67 12.40 -13.90
CA SER A 272 9.14 12.46 -15.25
C SER A 272 7.80 11.75 -15.38
N GLY A 273 6.98 12.21 -16.31
CA GLY A 273 5.66 11.64 -16.59
C GLY A 273 4.89 12.48 -17.59
N THR A 274 3.60 12.25 -17.69
CA THR A 274 2.69 12.93 -18.61
C THR A 274 1.53 13.53 -17.84
N ASP A 275 1.26 14.81 -18.08
CA ASP A 275 0.06 15.46 -17.57
C ASP A 275 -1.10 15.07 -18.49
N LEU A 276 -2.00 14.19 -17.98
CA LEU A 276 -3.17 13.73 -18.73
C LEU A 276 -4.32 14.73 -18.69
N ARG A 277 -4.23 15.77 -17.86
CA ARG A 277 -5.22 16.82 -17.77
C ARG A 277 -5.02 17.89 -18.84
N ALA A 278 -3.79 18.05 -19.28
CA ALA A 278 -3.42 18.98 -20.35
C ALA A 278 -3.70 18.42 -21.77
N LEU A 279 -4.09 17.15 -21.86
CA LEU A 279 -4.46 16.47 -23.12
C LEU A 279 -5.97 16.48 -23.33
#